data_f19ba44f78e4a2b1b2d6185d71f3531a
#
_entry.id   f19ba44f78e4a2b1b2d6185d71f3531a
#
_cell.length_a   1.000
_cell.length_b   1.000
_cell.length_c   1.000
_cell.angle_alpha   90.00
_cell.angle_beta   90.00
_cell.angle_gamma   90.00
#
_symmetry.space_group_name_H-M   'P 1'
#
loop_
_entity.id
_entity.type
_entity.pdbx_description
1 polymer ?
#
loop_
_entity_poly.entity_id
_entity_poly.type
_entity_poly.pdbx_seq_one_letter_code
_entity_poly.pdbx_strand_id
1 'polypeptide(L)'
;MEYAETHLPLGWVWARLGDLSEFVTSGSRDWAKHYANEGAIFVRMGNLSKNHYQLRLDHIQRVNAPAGGEGSRTSLEGGDVLISITGDVGMLGLIPDDFGEAYINQHIAMVRPMSGMKGRYLPELFRSPFAQDQFNAPQRGIKNSFRLTDVTQFVVPLPPLAEQHRIVAKVDALMAVCDQLEASLTATATTRSKLLNALLGEALEPAKETSDA
;
A
#
# COMPACT_ATOMS: atom_id res chain seq x y z
N MET A 1 -1.09 22.76 -12.21
CA MET A 1 -2.12 21.90 -11.60
C MET A 1 -2.91 22.75 -10.62
N GLU A 2 -4.18 22.86 -10.90
CA GLU A 2 -5.16 23.81 -10.35
C GLU A 2 -5.81 23.32 -9.05
N TYR A 3 -5.01 22.85 -8.07
CA TYR A 3 -5.55 22.50 -6.75
C TYR A 3 -5.78 23.74 -5.86
N ALA A 4 -5.25 24.90 -6.28
CA ALA A 4 -5.38 26.15 -5.52
C ALA A 4 -6.83 26.69 -5.45
N GLU A 5 -7.70 26.24 -6.35
CA GLU A 5 -9.11 26.65 -6.38
C GLU A 5 -10.04 25.73 -5.57
N THR A 6 -9.56 24.58 -5.10
CA THR A 6 -10.37 23.70 -4.26
C THR A 6 -10.39 24.20 -2.83
N HIS A 7 -11.55 24.63 -2.36
CA HIS A 7 -11.73 25.06 -0.98
C HIS A 7 -11.53 23.90 -0.01
N LEU A 8 -10.50 24.00 0.82
CA LEU A 8 -10.29 23.07 1.93
C LEU A 8 -11.21 23.39 3.11
N PRO A 9 -11.57 22.40 3.94
CA PRO A 9 -12.28 22.62 5.19
C PRO A 9 -11.49 23.56 6.12
N LEU A 10 -12.19 24.20 7.06
CA LEU A 10 -11.57 25.09 8.03
C LEU A 10 -10.47 24.36 8.82
N GLY A 11 -9.31 24.98 8.92
CA GLY A 11 -8.14 24.43 9.61
C GLY A 11 -7.27 23.49 8.77
N TRP A 12 -7.67 23.18 7.53
CA TRP A 12 -6.85 22.44 6.59
C TRP A 12 -5.97 23.38 5.78
N VAL A 13 -4.80 22.91 5.37
CA VAL A 13 -3.88 23.65 4.49
C VAL A 13 -3.36 22.75 3.37
N TRP A 14 -3.01 23.36 2.24
CA TRP A 14 -2.24 22.67 1.21
C TRP A 14 -0.76 22.66 1.58
N ALA A 15 -0.13 21.50 1.52
CA ALA A 15 1.31 21.31 1.73
C ALA A 15 1.94 20.51 0.58
N ARG A 16 3.26 20.57 0.47
CA ARG A 16 4.03 19.67 -0.39
C ARG A 16 4.54 18.50 0.45
N LEU A 17 4.56 17.30 -0.13
CA LEU A 17 5.06 16.11 0.58
C LEU A 17 6.52 16.30 1.04
N GLY A 18 7.35 16.99 0.22
CA GLY A 18 8.72 17.33 0.60
C GLY A 18 8.81 18.16 1.86
N ASP A 19 7.86 19.11 2.08
CA ASP A 19 7.83 19.97 3.26
C ASP A 19 7.35 19.23 4.53
N LEU A 20 6.71 18.07 4.34
CA LEU A 20 6.22 17.18 5.41
C LEU A 20 7.19 16.03 5.72
N SER A 21 8.33 15.99 5.04
CA SER A 21 9.29 14.89 5.10
C SER A 21 10.64 15.35 5.61
N GLU A 22 11.23 14.57 6.50
CA GLU A 22 12.62 14.75 6.93
C GLU A 22 13.57 14.37 5.78
N PHE A 23 13.17 13.37 4.99
CA PHE A 23 14.01 12.80 3.95
C PHE A 23 13.18 12.12 2.85
N VAL A 24 13.58 12.35 1.59
CA VAL A 24 13.03 11.66 0.41
C VAL A 24 14.18 11.18 -0.46
N THR A 25 14.25 9.88 -0.73
CA THR A 25 15.29 9.27 -1.56
C THR A 25 14.77 8.06 -2.33
N SER A 26 15.61 7.47 -3.18
CA SER A 26 15.40 6.15 -3.78
C SER A 26 16.66 5.31 -3.65
N GLY A 27 16.51 4.00 -3.77
CA GLY A 27 17.65 3.09 -3.79
C GLY A 27 18.52 3.23 -5.03
N SER A 28 19.65 2.53 -5.07
CA SER A 28 20.53 2.46 -6.23
C SER A 28 20.35 1.17 -7.03
N ARG A 29 21.08 1.06 -8.15
CA ARG A 29 21.03 -0.11 -9.05
C ARG A 29 21.96 -1.24 -8.64
N ASP A 30 22.97 -0.97 -7.81
CA ASP A 30 24.11 -1.87 -7.59
C ASP A 30 23.89 -2.93 -6.51
N TRP A 31 22.67 -3.05 -6.02
CA TRP A 31 22.33 -3.99 -4.95
C TRP A 31 22.43 -5.47 -5.33
N ALA A 32 22.36 -5.82 -6.61
CA ALA A 32 22.41 -7.23 -7.05
C ALA A 32 23.65 -7.97 -6.59
N LYS A 33 24.80 -7.29 -6.47
CA LYS A 33 26.06 -7.86 -5.97
C LYS A 33 26.06 -8.16 -4.47
N HIS A 34 25.08 -7.63 -3.73
CA HIS A 34 24.91 -7.79 -2.28
C HIS A 34 23.79 -8.77 -1.94
N TYR A 35 23.14 -9.40 -2.92
CA TYR A 35 22.09 -10.38 -2.68
C TYR A 35 22.66 -11.58 -1.91
N ALA A 36 21.90 -12.01 -0.88
CA ALA A 36 22.28 -13.08 0.02
C ALA A 36 21.05 -13.92 0.40
N ASN A 37 21.26 -15.07 1.02
CA ASN A 37 20.21 -15.91 1.58
C ASN A 37 19.81 -15.47 3.00
N GLU A 38 20.69 -14.77 3.69
CA GLU A 38 20.53 -14.24 5.04
C GLU A 38 20.87 -12.75 5.06
N GLY A 39 20.63 -12.07 6.19
CA GLY A 39 20.92 -10.65 6.38
C GLY A 39 19.66 -9.78 6.31
N ALA A 40 19.84 -8.51 5.97
CA ALA A 40 18.78 -7.49 5.95
C ALA A 40 17.71 -7.76 4.88
N ILE A 41 16.50 -7.28 5.12
CA ILE A 41 15.40 -7.36 4.14
C ILE A 41 15.66 -6.36 3.01
N PHE A 42 15.51 -6.81 1.77
CA PHE A 42 15.58 -5.94 0.59
C PHE A 42 14.21 -5.80 -0.04
N VAL A 43 13.57 -4.68 0.26
CA VAL A 43 12.21 -4.37 -0.23
C VAL A 43 12.28 -4.00 -1.70
N ARG A 44 11.53 -4.73 -2.51
CA ARG A 44 11.40 -4.52 -3.95
C ARG A 44 9.95 -4.15 -4.29
N MET A 45 9.72 -3.64 -5.47
CA MET A 45 8.39 -3.27 -5.96
C MET A 45 7.35 -4.39 -5.80
N GLY A 46 7.75 -5.67 -5.95
CA GLY A 46 6.89 -6.83 -5.69
C GLY A 46 6.39 -6.96 -4.25
N ASN A 47 7.03 -6.30 -3.29
CA ASN A 47 6.58 -6.27 -1.90
C ASN A 47 5.54 -5.16 -1.61
N LEU A 48 5.33 -4.24 -2.55
CA LEU A 48 4.35 -3.15 -2.45
C LEU A 48 3.00 -3.56 -3.04
N SER A 49 1.94 -2.80 -2.75
CA SER A 49 0.59 -3.04 -3.27
C SER A 49 -0.10 -1.74 -3.69
N LYS A 50 -1.03 -1.80 -4.65
CA LYS A 50 -1.94 -0.70 -4.97
C LYS A 50 -3.16 -0.66 -4.05
N ASN A 51 -3.54 -1.82 -3.53
CA ASN A 51 -4.80 -1.97 -2.79
C ASN A 51 -4.65 -1.70 -1.30
N HIS A 52 -3.42 -1.82 -0.78
CA HIS A 52 -3.09 -1.61 0.64
C HIS A 52 -1.63 -1.17 0.77
N TYR A 53 -1.23 -0.76 1.95
CA TYR A 53 0.16 -0.35 2.25
C TYR A 53 0.89 -1.33 3.18
N GLN A 54 0.26 -2.44 3.57
CA GLN A 54 0.98 -3.54 4.23
C GLN A 54 1.93 -4.20 3.22
N LEU A 55 3.15 -4.48 3.66
CA LEU A 55 4.14 -5.14 2.81
C LEU A 55 3.76 -6.61 2.59
N ARG A 56 3.94 -7.07 1.36
CA ARG A 56 3.84 -8.50 1.01
C ARG A 56 5.19 -9.15 1.25
N LEU A 57 5.28 -10.03 2.24
CA LEU A 57 6.52 -10.64 2.68
C LEU A 57 6.66 -12.12 2.30
N ASP A 58 5.80 -12.62 1.41
CA ASP A 58 5.82 -14.02 0.95
C ASP A 58 7.11 -14.37 0.19
N HIS A 59 7.70 -13.38 -0.50
CA HIS A 59 8.93 -13.52 -1.27
C HIS A 59 9.90 -12.40 -0.94
N ILE A 60 10.72 -12.61 0.09
CA ILE A 60 11.72 -11.65 0.57
C ILE A 60 13.06 -11.92 -0.11
N GLN A 61 13.65 -10.89 -0.72
CA GLN A 61 15.07 -10.86 -1.03
C GLN A 61 15.83 -10.39 0.20
N ARG A 62 16.96 -11.02 0.50
CA ARG A 62 17.89 -10.57 1.54
C ARG A 62 19.17 -10.02 0.94
N VAL A 63 19.84 -9.17 1.70
CA VAL A 63 21.09 -8.51 1.30
C VAL A 63 22.06 -8.42 2.46
N ASN A 64 23.36 -8.49 2.13
CA ASN A 64 24.42 -8.05 3.02
C ASN A 64 24.76 -6.61 2.64
N ALA A 65 24.22 -5.65 3.37
CA ALA A 65 24.39 -4.23 3.07
C ALA A 65 25.87 -3.82 3.20
N PRO A 66 26.41 -3.03 2.25
CA PRO A 66 27.75 -2.49 2.38
C PRO A 66 27.80 -1.48 3.52
N ALA A 67 28.90 -1.49 4.28
CA ALA A 67 29.12 -0.51 5.33
C ALA A 67 29.23 0.90 4.73
N GLY A 68 28.33 1.79 5.15
CA GLY A 68 28.31 3.19 4.68
C GLY A 68 27.70 3.38 3.28
N GLY A 69 27.75 4.59 2.77
CA GLY A 69 27.31 4.94 1.41
C GLY A 69 25.83 4.62 1.14
N GLU A 70 25.57 3.78 0.15
CA GLU A 70 24.20 3.40 -0.27
C GLU A 70 23.41 2.68 0.83
N GLY A 71 24.06 1.87 1.66
CA GLY A 71 23.44 1.21 2.80
C GLY A 71 22.83 2.20 3.78
N SER A 72 23.59 3.20 4.23
CA SER A 72 23.08 4.20 5.18
C SER A 72 22.01 5.11 4.59
N ARG A 73 22.11 5.45 3.29
CA ARG A 73 21.15 6.35 2.63
C ARG A 73 19.77 5.72 2.42
N THR A 74 19.71 4.41 2.26
CA THR A 74 18.48 3.67 1.91
C THR A 74 18.01 2.72 3.01
N SER A 75 18.57 2.86 4.21
CA SER A 75 18.11 2.17 5.42
C SER A 75 16.72 2.65 5.80
N LEU A 76 15.81 1.68 5.98
CA LEU A 76 14.42 1.93 6.35
C LEU A 76 14.25 2.05 7.86
N GLU A 77 13.33 2.90 8.27
CA GLU A 77 12.90 3.07 9.66
C GLU A 77 11.38 2.92 9.77
N GLY A 78 10.90 2.59 10.97
CA GLY A 78 9.48 2.56 11.25
C GLY A 78 8.78 3.87 10.90
N GLY A 79 7.64 3.77 10.22
CA GLY A 79 6.89 4.90 9.72
C GLY A 79 7.33 5.44 8.35
N ASP A 80 8.41 4.91 7.75
CA ASP A 80 8.76 5.25 6.37
C ASP A 80 7.66 4.79 5.40
N VAL A 81 7.30 5.67 4.47
CA VAL A 81 6.32 5.37 3.41
C VAL A 81 7.07 5.10 2.11
N LEU A 82 6.81 3.96 1.52
CA LEU A 82 7.40 3.52 0.26
C LEU A 82 6.42 3.74 -0.89
N ILE A 83 6.92 4.27 -2.00
CA ILE A 83 6.13 4.53 -3.21
C ILE A 83 6.91 3.98 -4.41
N SER A 84 6.29 3.12 -5.21
CA SER A 84 6.89 2.71 -6.49
C SER A 84 6.93 3.89 -7.46
N ILE A 85 8.09 4.13 -8.08
CA ILE A 85 8.33 5.29 -8.96
C ILE A 85 8.63 4.90 -10.41
N THR A 86 8.60 3.62 -10.75
CA THR A 86 8.80 3.12 -12.12
C THR A 86 7.89 1.93 -12.37
N GLY A 87 7.54 1.71 -13.64
CA GLY A 87 6.66 0.61 -14.04
C GLY A 87 5.24 0.84 -13.52
N ASP A 88 4.84 0.13 -12.50
CA ASP A 88 3.55 0.28 -11.84
C ASP A 88 3.66 1.35 -10.73
N VAL A 89 3.57 2.63 -11.13
CA VAL A 89 3.73 3.79 -10.23
C VAL A 89 2.59 3.87 -9.22
N GLY A 90 2.89 4.29 -7.98
CA GLY A 90 1.92 4.48 -6.91
C GLY A 90 1.54 3.22 -6.13
N MET A 91 2.32 2.12 -6.26
CA MET A 91 2.24 1.03 -5.28
C MET A 91 2.85 1.49 -3.97
N LEU A 92 2.26 1.09 -2.85
CA LEU A 92 2.57 1.62 -1.52
C LEU A 92 3.11 0.55 -0.58
N GLY A 93 3.92 1.00 0.38
CA GLY A 93 4.32 0.25 1.56
C GLY A 93 4.48 1.18 2.75
N LEU A 94 4.10 0.73 3.93
CA LEU A 94 4.38 1.39 5.20
C LEU A 94 5.27 0.48 6.01
N ILE A 95 6.38 1.01 6.51
CA ILE A 95 7.34 0.23 7.31
C ILE A 95 6.84 0.16 8.76
N PRO A 96 6.63 -1.04 9.32
CA PRO A 96 6.31 -1.21 10.73
C PRO A 96 7.46 -0.77 11.64
N ASP A 97 7.15 -0.37 12.87
CA ASP A 97 8.16 0.12 13.83
C ASP A 97 9.21 -0.94 14.19
N ASP A 98 8.85 -2.22 14.16
CA ASP A 98 9.71 -3.37 14.51
C ASP A 98 10.18 -4.17 13.29
N PHE A 99 10.21 -3.56 12.10
CA PHE A 99 10.51 -4.25 10.84
C PHE A 99 11.94 -4.83 10.76
N GLY A 100 12.86 -4.27 11.52
CA GLY A 100 14.27 -4.65 11.49
C GLY A 100 15.05 -3.98 10.36
N GLU A 101 16.29 -4.42 10.16
CA GLU A 101 17.19 -3.86 9.16
C GLU A 101 16.67 -4.15 7.74
N ALA A 102 16.43 -3.09 6.98
CA ALA A 102 15.87 -3.21 5.63
C ALA A 102 16.33 -2.07 4.72
N TYR A 103 16.31 -2.33 3.41
CA TYR A 103 16.75 -1.42 2.35
C TYR A 103 15.83 -1.50 1.14
N ILE A 104 15.94 -0.52 0.23
CA ILE A 104 15.12 -0.44 -1.00
C ILE A 104 15.97 -0.42 -2.26
N ASN A 105 15.34 -0.78 -3.39
CA ASN A 105 15.94 -0.67 -4.72
C ASN A 105 15.62 0.68 -5.39
N GLN A 106 16.20 0.91 -6.58
CA GLN A 106 16.03 2.13 -7.38
C GLN A 106 14.60 2.37 -7.91
N HIS A 107 13.70 1.42 -7.79
CA HIS A 107 12.33 1.50 -8.29
C HIS A 107 11.34 2.01 -7.22
N ILE A 108 11.84 2.25 -6.02
CA ILE A 108 11.06 2.69 -4.87
C ILE A 108 11.61 4.03 -4.38
N ALA A 109 10.74 5.00 -4.19
CA ALA A 109 11.00 6.18 -3.37
C ALA A 109 10.66 5.85 -1.91
N MET A 110 11.55 6.22 -1.01
CA MET A 110 11.35 6.24 0.42
C MET A 110 11.05 7.67 0.84
N VAL A 111 9.95 7.85 1.49
CA VAL A 111 9.53 9.09 2.13
C VAL A 111 9.60 8.85 3.63
N ARG A 112 10.44 9.59 4.33
CA ARG A 112 10.50 9.62 5.79
C ARG A 112 9.73 10.81 6.29
N PRO A 113 8.50 10.64 6.79
CA PRO A 113 7.71 11.75 7.28
C PRO A 113 8.33 12.36 8.54
N MET A 114 8.16 13.67 8.74
CA MET A 114 8.46 14.31 10.03
C MET A 114 7.69 13.62 11.16
N SER A 115 8.21 13.68 12.40
CA SER A 115 7.64 12.95 13.54
C SER A 115 6.15 13.21 13.74
N GLY A 116 5.67 14.44 13.53
CA GLY A 116 4.26 14.80 13.59
C GLY A 116 3.39 14.30 12.43
N MET A 117 4.02 13.74 11.40
CA MET A 117 3.36 13.17 10.20
C MET A 117 3.52 11.65 10.11
N LYS A 118 4.28 11.03 11.01
CA LYS A 118 4.37 9.57 11.11
C LYS A 118 2.99 9.00 11.45
N GLY A 119 2.57 7.99 10.71
CA GLY A 119 1.29 7.33 10.89
C GLY A 119 0.62 6.97 9.59
N ARG A 120 -0.67 6.67 9.67
CA ARG A 120 -1.41 6.09 8.54
C ARG A 120 -2.10 7.12 7.65
N TYR A 121 -2.12 8.42 8.01
CA TYR A 121 -2.80 9.43 7.20
C TYR A 121 -2.23 9.54 5.78
N LEU A 122 -0.90 9.65 5.63
CA LEU A 122 -0.27 9.73 4.31
C LEU A 122 -0.49 8.44 3.48
N PRO A 123 -0.27 7.22 4.02
CA PRO A 123 -0.61 5.99 3.30
C PRO A 123 -2.08 5.91 2.85
N GLU A 124 -3.03 6.32 3.70
CA GLU A 124 -4.45 6.35 3.32
C GLU A 124 -4.73 7.39 2.23
N LEU A 125 -4.16 8.59 2.36
CA LEU A 125 -4.27 9.63 1.34
C LEU A 125 -3.75 9.12 -0.01
N PHE A 126 -2.61 8.44 -0.06
CA PHE A 126 -2.01 7.95 -1.30
C PHE A 126 -2.84 6.86 -2.00
N ARG A 127 -3.75 6.20 -1.29
CA ARG A 127 -4.73 5.27 -1.87
C ARG A 127 -5.93 5.97 -2.49
N SER A 128 -6.14 7.24 -2.21
CA SER A 128 -7.31 7.99 -2.70
C SER A 128 -7.23 8.27 -4.21
N PRO A 129 -8.39 8.45 -4.88
CA PRO A 129 -8.42 8.90 -6.28
C PRO A 129 -7.64 10.19 -6.51
N PHE A 130 -7.73 11.14 -5.57
CA PHE A 130 -6.97 12.39 -5.59
C PHE A 130 -5.44 12.16 -5.72
N ALA A 131 -4.91 11.19 -5.01
CA ALA A 131 -3.50 10.83 -5.08
C ALA A 131 -3.17 10.06 -6.37
N GLN A 132 -4.05 9.16 -6.80
CA GLN A 132 -3.84 8.41 -8.04
C GLN A 132 -3.79 9.33 -9.26
N ASP A 133 -4.57 10.38 -9.31
CA ASP A 133 -4.51 11.40 -10.36
C ASP A 133 -3.12 12.08 -10.39
N GLN A 134 -2.53 12.36 -9.23
CA GLN A 134 -1.18 12.93 -9.15
C GLN A 134 -0.09 11.93 -9.55
N PHE A 135 -0.22 10.65 -9.23
CA PHE A 135 0.72 9.62 -9.69
C PHE A 135 0.66 9.40 -11.20
N ASN A 136 -0.50 9.59 -11.81
CA ASN A 136 -0.71 9.39 -13.25
C ASN A 136 -0.36 10.62 -14.10
N ALA A 137 -0.42 11.84 -13.53
CA ALA A 137 -0.23 13.09 -14.26
C ALA A 137 1.16 13.26 -14.92
N PRO A 138 2.31 12.90 -14.27
CA PRO A 138 3.64 13.12 -14.85
C PRO A 138 4.16 11.95 -15.66
N GLN A 139 3.31 11.16 -16.32
CA GLN A 139 3.77 10.04 -17.16
C GLN A 139 4.61 10.55 -18.32
N ARG A 140 5.89 10.18 -18.36
CA ARG A 140 6.88 10.63 -19.35
C ARG A 140 7.45 9.46 -20.15
N GLY A 141 7.19 9.45 -21.45
CA GLY A 141 7.75 8.46 -22.37
C GLY A 141 7.02 7.11 -22.36
N ILE A 142 7.67 6.09 -22.96
CA ILE A 142 7.11 4.73 -23.12
C ILE A 142 7.02 3.98 -21.78
N LYS A 143 7.82 4.37 -20.80
CA LYS A 143 7.81 3.79 -19.45
C LYS A 143 7.27 4.80 -18.45
N ASN A 144 6.25 4.41 -17.72
CA ASN A 144 5.75 5.18 -16.59
C ASN A 144 6.91 5.40 -15.59
N SER A 145 7.28 6.66 -15.39
CA SER A 145 8.30 7.03 -14.41
C SER A 145 7.89 8.28 -13.65
N PHE A 146 8.02 8.19 -12.35
CA PHE A 146 7.76 9.25 -11.40
C PHE A 146 9.09 9.64 -10.77
N ARG A 147 9.50 10.91 -10.86
CA ARG A 147 10.80 11.34 -10.34
C ARG A 147 10.71 11.65 -8.86
N LEU A 148 11.84 11.63 -8.15
CA LEU A 148 11.88 12.07 -6.75
C LEU A 148 11.38 13.52 -6.58
N THR A 149 11.61 14.38 -7.58
CA THR A 149 11.04 15.74 -7.60
C THR A 149 9.52 15.73 -7.70
N ASP A 150 8.93 14.79 -8.42
CA ASP A 150 7.47 14.66 -8.51
C ASP A 150 6.92 14.16 -7.15
N VAL A 151 7.65 13.27 -6.44
CA VAL A 151 7.32 12.84 -5.07
C VAL A 151 7.36 14.02 -4.09
N THR A 152 8.43 14.82 -4.10
CA THR A 152 8.55 15.97 -3.19
C THR A 152 7.51 17.07 -3.49
N GLN A 153 7.11 17.23 -4.75
CA GLN A 153 6.10 18.20 -5.19
C GLN A 153 4.65 17.69 -5.06
N PHE A 154 4.46 16.44 -4.62
CA PHE A 154 3.13 15.87 -4.41
C PHE A 154 2.31 16.75 -3.45
N VAL A 155 1.09 17.10 -3.85
CA VAL A 155 0.22 17.99 -3.09
C VAL A 155 -0.57 17.20 -2.06
N VAL A 156 -0.51 17.64 -0.82
CA VAL A 156 -1.15 16.99 0.33
C VAL A 156 -2.17 17.97 0.93
N PRO A 157 -3.47 17.63 0.98
CA PRO A 157 -4.42 18.34 1.82
C PRO A 157 -4.16 17.95 3.27
N LEU A 158 -3.62 18.84 4.06
CA LEU A 158 -3.14 18.58 5.41
C LEU A 158 -4.15 19.06 6.47
N PRO A 159 -4.86 18.13 7.14
CA PRO A 159 -5.72 18.46 8.29
C PRO A 159 -4.91 18.64 9.58
N PRO A 160 -5.47 19.26 10.61
CA PRO A 160 -4.94 19.19 11.96
C PRO A 160 -4.75 17.75 12.43
N LEU A 161 -3.75 17.48 13.28
CA LEU A 161 -3.36 16.12 13.70
C LEU A 161 -4.54 15.30 14.25
N ALA A 162 -5.39 15.90 15.09
CA ALA A 162 -6.57 15.22 15.61
C ALA A 162 -7.53 14.77 14.50
N GLU A 163 -7.64 15.57 13.43
CA GLU A 163 -8.45 15.22 12.27
C GLU A 163 -7.83 14.10 11.44
N GLN A 164 -6.49 14.08 11.29
CA GLN A 164 -5.80 12.96 10.63
C GLN A 164 -6.12 11.63 11.32
N HIS A 165 -6.06 11.60 12.66
CA HIS A 165 -6.42 10.41 13.44
C HIS A 165 -7.89 10.02 13.26
N ARG A 166 -8.79 11.00 13.23
CA ARG A 166 -10.23 10.77 13.02
C ARG A 166 -10.51 10.19 11.63
N ILE A 167 -9.82 10.69 10.61
CA ILE A 167 -9.94 10.17 9.23
C ILE A 167 -9.51 8.71 9.19
N VAL A 168 -8.33 8.39 9.72
CA VAL A 168 -7.81 7.00 9.77
C VAL A 168 -8.77 6.08 10.50
N ALA A 169 -9.25 6.47 11.68
CA ALA A 169 -10.22 5.67 12.43
C ALA A 169 -11.55 5.46 11.67
N LYS A 170 -11.99 6.47 10.92
CA LYS A 170 -13.19 6.35 10.08
C LYS A 170 -12.99 5.40 8.91
N VAL A 171 -11.81 5.44 8.27
CA VAL A 171 -11.45 4.50 7.20
C VAL A 171 -11.45 3.07 7.76
N ASP A 172 -10.81 2.83 8.91
CA ASP A 172 -10.78 1.52 9.55
C ASP A 172 -12.19 0.99 9.84
N ALA A 173 -13.06 1.83 10.39
CA ALA A 173 -14.43 1.44 10.69
C ALA A 173 -15.24 1.09 9.42
N LEU A 174 -15.02 1.82 8.33
CA LEU A 174 -15.67 1.53 7.05
C LEU A 174 -15.13 0.25 6.42
N MET A 175 -13.83 0.04 6.45
CA MET A 175 -13.22 -1.20 5.95
C MET A 175 -13.70 -2.43 6.72
N ALA A 176 -13.80 -2.34 8.05
CA ALA A 176 -14.35 -3.43 8.86
C ALA A 176 -15.80 -3.79 8.48
N VAL A 177 -16.63 -2.79 8.12
CA VAL A 177 -17.98 -3.05 7.61
C VAL A 177 -17.93 -3.75 6.24
N CYS A 178 -17.02 -3.33 5.34
CA CYS A 178 -16.84 -3.99 4.05
C CYS A 178 -16.44 -5.46 4.23
N ASP A 179 -15.46 -5.74 5.10
CA ASP A 179 -15.00 -7.11 5.38
C ASP A 179 -16.14 -7.99 5.93
N GLN A 180 -16.99 -7.44 6.82
CA GLN A 180 -18.15 -8.15 7.34
C GLN A 180 -19.20 -8.45 6.25
N LEU A 181 -19.43 -7.50 5.33
CA LEU A 181 -20.34 -7.70 4.21
C LEU A 181 -19.81 -8.76 3.23
N GLU A 182 -18.55 -8.73 2.90
CA GLU A 182 -17.90 -9.73 2.04
C GLU A 182 -17.98 -11.12 2.66
N ALA A 183 -17.68 -11.26 3.95
CA ALA A 183 -17.81 -12.52 4.68
C ALA A 183 -19.27 -13.04 4.66
N SER A 184 -20.26 -12.17 4.89
CA SER A 184 -21.67 -12.52 4.86
C SER A 184 -22.13 -12.97 3.46
N LEU A 185 -21.72 -12.25 2.41
CA LEU A 185 -22.03 -12.61 1.03
C LEU A 185 -21.43 -13.98 0.66
N THR A 186 -20.18 -14.21 1.04
CA THR A 186 -19.50 -15.48 0.79
C THR A 186 -20.18 -16.64 1.51
N ALA A 187 -20.56 -16.46 2.78
CA ALA A 187 -21.29 -17.47 3.55
C ALA A 187 -22.66 -17.77 2.93
N THR A 188 -23.37 -16.73 2.49
CA THR A 188 -24.68 -16.86 1.82
C THR A 188 -24.56 -17.61 0.50
N ALA A 189 -23.55 -17.27 -0.33
CA ALA A 189 -23.31 -17.94 -1.61
C ALA A 189 -22.97 -19.43 -1.40
N THR A 190 -22.14 -19.73 -0.39
CA THR A 190 -21.78 -21.11 -0.03
C THR A 190 -23.00 -21.90 0.46
N THR A 191 -23.82 -21.31 1.32
CA THR A 191 -25.05 -21.96 1.81
C THR A 191 -26.04 -22.23 0.69
N ARG A 192 -26.23 -21.23 -0.20
CA ARG A 192 -27.09 -21.40 -1.40
C ARG A 192 -26.61 -22.54 -2.30
N SER A 193 -25.30 -22.64 -2.54
CA SER A 193 -24.70 -23.73 -3.34
C SER A 193 -24.92 -25.09 -2.70
N LYS A 194 -24.74 -25.21 -1.37
CA LYS A 194 -24.97 -26.45 -0.63
C LYS A 194 -26.45 -26.87 -0.70
N LEU A 195 -27.38 -25.95 -0.49
CA LEU A 195 -28.82 -26.22 -0.59
C LEU A 195 -29.23 -26.66 -1.99
N LEU A 196 -28.71 -25.98 -3.03
CA LEU A 196 -29.01 -26.35 -4.41
C LEU A 196 -28.51 -27.77 -4.72
N ASN A 197 -27.27 -28.09 -4.30
CA ASN A 197 -26.71 -29.43 -4.51
C ASN A 197 -27.48 -30.51 -3.73
N ALA A 198 -27.95 -30.21 -2.52
CA ALA A 198 -28.77 -31.14 -1.75
C ALA A 198 -30.13 -31.40 -2.42
N LEU A 199 -30.80 -30.34 -2.87
CA LEU A 199 -32.10 -30.47 -3.61
C LEU A 199 -31.95 -31.21 -4.93
N LEU A 200 -30.86 -30.93 -5.66
CA LEU A 200 -30.59 -31.69 -6.91
C LEU A 200 -30.28 -33.16 -6.64
N GLY A 201 -29.54 -33.45 -5.58
CA GLY A 201 -29.28 -34.84 -5.15
C GLY A 201 -30.55 -35.58 -4.81
N GLU A 202 -31.46 -34.97 -4.03
CA GLU A 202 -32.74 -35.51 -3.64
C GLU A 202 -33.66 -35.72 -4.88
N ALA A 203 -33.70 -34.76 -5.79
CA ALA A 203 -34.51 -34.84 -7.00
C ALA A 203 -34.01 -35.91 -8.04
N LEU A 204 -32.72 -36.23 -7.98
CA LEU A 204 -32.08 -37.22 -8.90
C LEU A 204 -31.97 -38.63 -8.29
N GLU A 205 -32.32 -38.82 -7.00
CA GLU A 205 -32.41 -40.17 -6.44
C GLU A 205 -33.57 -40.94 -7.12
N PRO A 206 -33.30 -42.11 -7.72
CA PRO A 206 -34.37 -42.90 -8.31
C PRO A 206 -35.35 -43.32 -7.23
N ALA A 207 -36.66 -43.17 -7.51
CA ALA A 207 -37.72 -43.63 -6.63
C ALA A 207 -37.46 -45.12 -6.28
N LYS A 208 -37.31 -45.40 -4.98
CA LYS A 208 -37.22 -46.78 -4.51
C LYS A 208 -38.52 -47.46 -4.90
N GLU A 209 -38.46 -48.40 -5.87
CA GLU A 209 -39.55 -49.30 -6.16
C GLU A 209 -39.91 -50.04 -4.85
N THR A 210 -41.06 -49.76 -4.31
CA THR A 210 -41.70 -50.59 -3.28
C THR A 210 -42.13 -51.87 -3.96
N SER A 211 -41.24 -52.88 -3.90
CA SER A 211 -41.64 -54.25 -4.23
C SER A 211 -42.44 -54.80 -3.07
N ASP A 212 -43.75 -54.64 -3.14
CA ASP A 212 -44.67 -55.42 -2.33
C ASP A 212 -44.84 -56.80 -3.04
N ALA A 213 -44.40 -57.87 -2.36
CA ALA A 213 -44.68 -59.26 -2.67
C ALA A 213 -45.59 -59.83 -1.57
#